data_46238d4a6f518b2919210e559f37e7f2
#
_entry.id   46238d4a6f518b2919210e559f37e7f2
#
_cell.length_a   1.000
_cell.length_b   1.000
_cell.length_c   1.000
_cell.angle_alpha   90.00
_cell.angle_beta   90.00
_cell.angle_gamma   90.00
#
_symmetry.space_group_name_H-M   'P 1'
#
loop_
_entity.id
_entity.type
_entity.pdbx_description
1 polymer ?
#
loop_
_entity_poly.entity_id
_entity_poly.type
_entity_poly.pdbx_seq_one_letter_code
_entity_poly.pdbx_strand_id
1 'polypeptide(L)'
;MTATAPAQSKVTYTSANVDWELFHRHFDEALARVRAQLGRDYPLYIAGEAVASSAPPIVDTSPSDTSVVLGRFAAATAPQVDRAVAAARAAQPGWAHRAWRDRVATLRRAAGLIRERKFELAAIMSLEVGKSRLESMGDAEESADLMDYYCQQMEEANGFVRQMARVTAVERNTDVLRPYGVFACIAPFNFPLALSSGMSAAALVAGNAVVYKPAEDAPWTGLRLYDVYRDAGVPAGVFNYLSGTGEDAGEALWRHPGVDGVVFTGSKAVGMHIYKGLSQQWIKPCLLELGGKNAGVVMDSADLDAAAEGVMRSAFGLQNQKCSATSRVYVHRHVKAAFLEKLLDKTRALKLGDPAERDVYFGPVINQDAMARFERAVAQARREGTILLGGERLTGGLFDRGYFVAPTVAELPLGSSLFFEELFVPLLAVGEVTGLDQAIAETNKAEYGLTAGIFSKQAEEIERFFDEIEAGVCYVNKRTGATTGAWPGAQPFTGWKGSGSTGKGGCGPYYVAQFMREQSRTVIEDAT
;
A
#
# COMPACT_ATOMS: atom_id res chain seq x y z
N MET A 1 29.23 -29.63 -6.23
CA MET A 1 27.77 -29.69 -6.18
C MET A 1 27.35 -28.92 -4.97
N THR A 2 27.08 -27.63 -5.11
CA THR A 2 26.53 -26.79 -4.03
C THR A 2 25.04 -27.11 -3.94
N ALA A 3 24.63 -27.68 -2.81
CA ALA A 3 23.23 -27.91 -2.51
C ALA A 3 22.48 -26.56 -2.56
N THR A 4 21.62 -26.39 -3.55
CA THR A 4 20.64 -25.30 -3.55
C THR A 4 19.78 -25.45 -2.31
N ALA A 5 19.80 -24.44 -1.44
CA ALA A 5 18.89 -24.38 -0.30
C ALA A 5 17.44 -24.60 -0.81
N PRO A 6 16.62 -25.38 -0.10
CA PRO A 6 15.23 -25.60 -0.51
C PRO A 6 14.56 -24.24 -0.64
N ALA A 7 13.86 -24.03 -1.77
CA ALA A 7 13.09 -22.82 -2.00
C ALA A 7 12.11 -22.64 -0.83
N GLN A 8 12.36 -21.60 -0.01
CA GLN A 8 11.48 -21.28 1.10
C GLN A 8 10.09 -21.01 0.54
N SER A 9 9.08 -21.65 1.09
CA SER A 9 7.69 -21.47 0.66
C SER A 9 7.31 -19.99 0.77
N LYS A 10 6.69 -19.47 -0.28
CA LYS A 10 6.20 -18.10 -0.33
C LYS A 10 5.13 -17.89 0.75
N VAL A 11 5.26 -16.84 1.53
CA VAL A 11 4.32 -16.46 2.59
C VAL A 11 3.54 -15.23 2.16
N THR A 12 2.23 -15.37 2.01
CA THR A 12 1.31 -14.27 1.69
C THR A 12 0.37 -14.02 2.87
N TYR A 13 -0.41 -12.97 2.84
CA TYR A 13 -1.44 -12.65 3.86
C TYR A 13 -2.45 -13.78 4.11
N THR A 14 -2.53 -14.75 3.20
CA THR A 14 -3.51 -15.85 3.21
C THR A 14 -2.88 -17.23 3.20
N SER A 15 -1.55 -17.35 3.37
CA SER A 15 -0.84 -18.63 3.33
C SER A 15 -1.27 -19.55 4.46
N ALA A 16 -1.69 -20.78 4.10
CA ALA A 16 -2.09 -21.82 5.05
C ALA A 16 -0.99 -22.89 5.29
N ASN A 17 -0.17 -23.19 4.28
CA ASN A 17 0.84 -24.23 4.28
C ASN A 17 2.25 -23.65 4.43
N VAL A 18 2.59 -23.21 5.65
CA VAL A 18 3.90 -22.65 6.01
C VAL A 18 4.48 -23.52 7.12
N ASP A 19 5.77 -23.82 7.03
CA ASP A 19 6.52 -24.35 8.19
C ASP A 19 6.74 -23.19 9.18
N TRP A 20 5.79 -23.05 10.12
CA TRP A 20 5.78 -21.94 11.07
C TRP A 20 6.98 -21.95 12.01
N GLU A 21 7.52 -23.12 12.39
CA GLU A 21 8.69 -23.18 13.27
C GLU A 21 9.95 -22.68 12.54
N LEU A 22 10.13 -23.09 11.29
CA LEU A 22 11.21 -22.59 10.45
C LEU A 22 11.07 -21.08 10.17
N PHE A 23 9.85 -20.63 9.87
CA PHE A 23 9.53 -19.23 9.66
C PHE A 23 9.89 -18.38 10.89
N HIS A 24 9.42 -18.77 12.06
CA HIS A 24 9.68 -18.04 13.32
C HIS A 24 11.16 -18.02 13.69
N ARG A 25 11.89 -19.11 13.47
CA ARG A 25 13.33 -19.15 13.71
C ARG A 25 14.09 -18.14 12.83
N HIS A 26 13.82 -18.11 11.52
CA HIS A 26 14.45 -17.14 10.63
C HIS A 26 14.07 -15.70 10.97
N PHE A 27 12.82 -15.49 11.37
CA PHE A 27 12.37 -14.17 11.80
C PHE A 27 13.09 -13.73 13.08
N ASP A 28 13.21 -14.62 14.10
CA ASP A 28 13.91 -14.33 15.35
C ASP A 28 15.40 -14.00 15.12
N GLU A 29 16.07 -14.74 14.24
CA GLU A 29 17.46 -14.46 13.83
C GLU A 29 17.59 -13.10 13.15
N ALA A 30 16.67 -12.76 12.24
CA ALA A 30 16.65 -11.47 11.57
C ALA A 30 16.33 -10.33 12.55
N LEU A 31 15.36 -10.52 13.43
CA LEU A 31 14.97 -9.54 14.45
C LEU A 31 16.16 -9.21 15.39
N ALA A 32 16.94 -10.20 15.78
CA ALA A 32 18.14 -9.97 16.60
C ALA A 32 19.18 -9.10 15.86
N ARG A 33 19.41 -9.36 14.56
CA ARG A 33 20.31 -8.53 13.72
C ARG A 33 19.79 -7.11 13.52
N VAL A 34 18.49 -6.95 13.36
CA VAL A 34 17.83 -5.64 13.21
C VAL A 34 17.93 -4.85 14.52
N ARG A 35 17.64 -5.47 15.65
CA ARG A 35 17.77 -4.85 16.98
C ARG A 35 19.20 -4.35 17.28
N ALA A 36 20.22 -5.00 16.75
CA ALA A 36 21.63 -4.55 16.88
C ALA A 36 21.94 -3.27 16.05
N GLN A 37 21.02 -2.80 15.23
CA GLN A 37 21.17 -1.58 14.40
C GLN A 37 20.41 -0.37 14.98
N LEU A 38 19.65 -0.54 16.05
CA LEU A 38 18.81 0.51 16.61
C LEU A 38 19.60 1.77 17.01
N GLY A 39 18.95 2.92 16.94
CA GLY A 39 19.46 4.21 17.40
C GLY A 39 20.52 4.87 16.51
N ARG A 40 20.79 4.33 15.33
CA ARG A 40 21.76 4.88 14.38
C ARG A 40 21.23 6.12 13.66
N ASP A 41 22.18 6.95 13.19
CA ASP A 41 21.90 8.08 12.32
C ASP A 41 22.01 7.66 10.85
N TYR A 42 21.05 8.09 10.04
CA TYR A 42 20.97 7.74 8.61
C TYR A 42 20.88 9.00 7.74
N PRO A 43 21.69 9.10 6.67
CA PRO A 43 21.69 10.24 5.76
C PRO A 43 20.58 10.13 4.72
N LEU A 44 20.40 11.22 3.95
CA LEU A 44 19.75 11.21 2.65
C LEU A 44 20.69 10.54 1.61
N TYR A 45 20.11 10.07 0.51
CA TYR A 45 20.92 9.56 -0.61
C TYR A 45 20.53 10.29 -1.90
N ILE A 46 21.46 11.10 -2.42
CA ILE A 46 21.28 11.92 -3.62
C ILE A 46 22.42 11.62 -4.58
N ALA A 47 22.11 11.25 -5.82
CA ALA A 47 23.10 10.85 -6.83
C ALA A 47 24.04 9.70 -6.39
N GLY A 48 23.53 8.79 -5.54
CA GLY A 48 24.31 7.69 -4.97
C GLY A 48 25.18 8.07 -3.76
N GLU A 49 25.25 9.34 -3.39
CA GLU A 49 26.05 9.85 -2.26
C GLU A 49 25.21 9.99 -1.00
N ALA A 50 25.81 9.68 0.15
CA ALA A 50 25.24 9.98 1.46
C ALA A 50 25.31 11.49 1.73
N VAL A 51 24.20 12.12 2.06
CA VAL A 51 24.08 13.56 2.26
C VAL A 51 23.49 13.86 3.64
N ALA A 52 24.25 14.58 4.46
CA ALA A 52 23.75 15.07 5.74
C ALA A 52 22.74 16.21 5.54
N SER A 53 21.89 16.45 6.51
CA SER A 53 20.97 17.58 6.53
C SER A 53 21.25 18.52 7.71
N SER A 54 20.92 19.80 7.52
CA SER A 54 20.94 20.80 8.58
C SER A 54 19.59 20.93 9.32
N ALA A 55 18.53 20.31 8.79
CA ALA A 55 17.25 20.26 9.47
C ALA A 55 17.28 19.26 10.64
N PRO A 56 16.44 19.44 11.66
CA PRO A 56 16.27 18.43 12.71
C PRO A 56 15.92 17.07 12.11
N PRO A 57 16.56 15.97 12.57
CA PRO A 57 16.28 14.65 12.04
C PRO A 57 14.88 14.17 12.43
N ILE A 58 14.29 13.31 11.61
CA ILE A 58 13.15 12.49 12.02
C ILE A 58 13.66 11.47 13.02
N VAL A 59 13.12 11.48 14.23
CA VAL A 59 13.38 10.45 15.24
C VAL A 59 12.31 9.39 15.11
N ASP A 60 12.67 8.29 14.49
CA ASP A 60 11.79 7.16 14.32
C ASP A 60 11.78 6.28 15.57
N THR A 61 10.60 6.02 16.12
CA THR A 61 10.40 5.24 17.35
C THR A 61 9.39 4.11 17.11
N SER A 62 9.56 3.01 17.84
CA SER A 62 8.61 1.90 17.71
C SER A 62 7.23 2.27 18.26
N PRO A 63 6.14 2.04 17.51
CA PRO A 63 4.78 2.24 18.02
C PRO A 63 4.40 1.27 19.15
N SER A 64 5.13 0.15 19.30
CA SER A 64 4.97 -0.81 20.40
C SER A 64 5.62 -0.34 21.71
N ASP A 65 6.70 0.44 21.62
CA ASP A 65 7.41 0.99 22.76
C ASP A 65 8.09 2.31 22.34
N THR A 66 7.47 3.43 22.61
CA THR A 66 7.92 4.76 22.18
C THR A 66 9.25 5.20 22.78
N SER A 67 9.75 4.48 23.79
CA SER A 67 11.10 4.70 24.34
C SER A 67 12.20 4.08 23.47
N VAL A 68 11.84 3.18 22.54
CA VAL A 68 12.77 2.52 21.63
C VAL A 68 12.96 3.37 20.39
N VAL A 69 14.11 4.03 20.27
CA VAL A 69 14.51 4.77 19.07
C VAL A 69 15.04 3.77 18.04
N LEU A 70 14.34 3.63 16.91
CA LEU A 70 14.73 2.77 15.80
C LEU A 70 15.91 3.38 15.03
N GLY A 71 15.82 4.68 14.74
CA GLY A 71 16.87 5.43 14.07
C GLY A 71 16.59 6.93 14.06
N ARG A 72 17.61 7.71 13.61
CA ARG A 72 17.47 9.14 13.32
C ARG A 72 17.75 9.35 11.85
N PHE A 73 16.80 9.88 11.12
CA PHE A 73 16.86 10.04 9.67
C PHE A 73 16.97 11.52 9.32
N ALA A 74 17.98 11.87 8.52
CA ALA A 74 18.17 13.22 8.04
C ALA A 74 16.90 13.71 7.31
N ALA A 75 16.34 14.87 7.71
CA ALA A 75 15.16 15.44 7.04
C ALA A 75 15.60 16.35 5.89
N ALA A 76 15.09 16.11 4.69
CA ALA A 76 15.47 16.86 3.49
C ALA A 76 14.93 18.31 3.56
N THR A 77 15.81 19.26 3.25
CA THR A 77 15.46 20.67 3.04
C THR A 77 15.11 20.94 1.57
N ALA A 78 14.45 22.06 1.27
CA ALA A 78 14.13 22.43 -0.11
C ALA A 78 15.35 22.46 -1.06
N PRO A 79 16.53 23.00 -0.69
CA PRO A 79 17.73 22.90 -1.51
C PRO A 79 18.21 21.46 -1.78
N GLN A 80 17.96 20.54 -0.84
CA GLN A 80 18.30 19.13 -1.04
C GLN A 80 17.30 18.43 -1.96
N VAL A 81 16.03 18.81 -1.92
CA VAL A 81 15.02 18.41 -2.90
C VAL A 81 15.42 18.89 -4.30
N ASP A 82 15.80 20.16 -4.46
CA ASP A 82 16.30 20.71 -5.73
C ASP A 82 17.49 19.90 -6.27
N ARG A 83 18.46 19.60 -5.40
CA ARG A 83 19.65 18.79 -5.74
C ARG A 83 19.25 17.37 -6.19
N ALA A 84 18.29 16.74 -5.52
CA ALA A 84 17.83 15.39 -5.85
C ALA A 84 17.07 15.37 -7.20
N VAL A 85 16.23 16.36 -7.46
CA VAL A 85 15.53 16.47 -8.74
C VAL A 85 16.51 16.78 -9.88
N ALA A 86 17.50 17.65 -9.65
CA ALA A 86 18.55 17.93 -10.63
C ALA A 86 19.37 16.65 -10.96
N ALA A 87 19.74 15.87 -9.95
CA ALA A 87 20.42 14.59 -10.12
C ALA A 87 19.57 13.58 -10.91
N ALA A 88 18.27 13.49 -10.59
CA ALA A 88 17.34 12.63 -11.31
C ALA A 88 17.20 13.04 -12.80
N ARG A 89 17.09 14.33 -13.07
CA ARG A 89 17.03 14.84 -14.44
C ARG A 89 18.31 14.58 -15.25
N ALA A 90 19.46 14.69 -14.60
CA ALA A 90 20.75 14.39 -15.24
C ALA A 90 20.93 12.88 -15.54
N ALA A 91 20.47 12.01 -14.67
CA ALA A 91 20.62 10.56 -14.81
C ALA A 91 19.55 9.93 -15.74
N GLN A 92 18.36 10.50 -15.79
CA GLN A 92 17.18 9.93 -16.50
C GLN A 92 17.43 9.63 -17.97
N PRO A 93 18.03 10.49 -18.80
CA PRO A 93 18.24 10.18 -20.22
C PRO A 93 19.09 8.92 -20.44
N GLY A 94 20.16 8.73 -19.65
CA GLY A 94 20.98 7.52 -19.71
C GLY A 94 20.20 6.25 -19.34
N TRP A 95 19.30 6.34 -18.36
CA TRP A 95 18.44 5.23 -17.96
C TRP A 95 17.35 4.95 -19.02
N ALA A 96 16.71 5.98 -19.56
CA ALA A 96 15.67 5.84 -20.59
C ALA A 96 16.21 5.23 -21.90
N HIS A 97 17.46 5.54 -22.26
CA HIS A 97 18.09 5.02 -23.47
C HIS A 97 18.62 3.58 -23.32
N ARG A 98 18.71 3.04 -22.11
CA ARG A 98 18.99 1.59 -21.94
C ARG A 98 17.88 0.78 -22.60
N ALA A 99 18.26 -0.35 -23.19
CA ALA A 99 17.26 -1.29 -23.68
C ALA A 99 16.28 -1.64 -22.55
N TRP A 100 14.99 -1.70 -22.85
CA TRP A 100 14.00 -2.01 -21.83
C TRP A 100 14.27 -3.37 -21.15
N ARG A 101 14.87 -4.34 -21.88
CA ARG A 101 15.28 -5.64 -21.33
C ARG A 101 16.34 -5.51 -20.22
N ASP A 102 17.25 -4.54 -20.34
CA ASP A 102 18.27 -4.30 -19.31
C ASP A 102 17.66 -3.66 -18.04
N ARG A 103 16.65 -2.78 -18.22
CA ARG A 103 15.89 -2.24 -17.10
C ARG A 103 15.10 -3.34 -16.39
N VAL A 104 14.42 -4.21 -17.14
CA VAL A 104 13.74 -5.41 -16.63
C VAL A 104 14.71 -6.30 -15.86
N ALA A 105 15.87 -6.64 -16.43
CA ALA A 105 16.87 -7.46 -15.75
C ALA A 105 17.36 -6.84 -14.43
N THR A 106 17.52 -5.51 -14.38
CA THR A 106 17.89 -4.79 -13.16
C THR A 106 16.81 -4.89 -12.09
N LEU A 107 15.52 -4.71 -12.44
CA LEU A 107 14.42 -4.78 -11.47
C LEU A 107 14.12 -6.22 -11.02
N ARG A 108 14.32 -7.23 -11.87
CA ARG A 108 14.25 -8.62 -11.44
C ARG A 108 15.35 -8.98 -10.42
N ARG A 109 16.56 -8.39 -10.56
CA ARG A 109 17.58 -8.50 -9.50
C ARG A 109 17.14 -7.83 -8.21
N ALA A 110 16.48 -6.67 -8.29
CA ALA A 110 15.93 -6.00 -7.10
C ALA A 110 14.86 -6.87 -6.41
N ALA A 111 13.95 -7.47 -7.17
CA ALA A 111 12.97 -8.42 -6.64
C ALA A 111 13.64 -9.64 -5.97
N GLY A 112 14.72 -10.16 -6.58
CA GLY A 112 15.54 -11.23 -5.99
C GLY A 112 16.15 -10.83 -4.65
N LEU A 113 16.74 -9.62 -4.57
CA LEU A 113 17.33 -9.09 -3.33
C LEU A 113 16.29 -8.86 -2.22
N ILE A 114 15.06 -8.44 -2.57
CA ILE A 114 13.96 -8.37 -1.58
C ILE A 114 13.69 -9.77 -1.01
N ARG A 115 13.58 -10.81 -1.85
CA ARG A 115 13.34 -12.19 -1.38
C ARG A 115 14.49 -12.73 -0.53
N GLU A 116 15.73 -12.40 -0.86
CA GLU A 116 16.90 -12.76 -0.05
C GLU A 116 16.89 -12.09 1.32
N ARG A 117 16.41 -10.83 1.39
CA ARG A 117 16.40 -9.99 2.61
C ARG A 117 15.04 -9.95 3.31
N LYS A 118 14.06 -10.75 2.88
CA LYS A 118 12.67 -10.63 3.32
C LYS A 118 12.46 -10.71 4.83
N PHE A 119 13.23 -11.53 5.54
CA PHE A 119 13.13 -11.62 7.00
C PHE A 119 13.69 -10.37 7.70
N GLU A 120 14.76 -9.78 7.20
CA GLU A 120 15.28 -8.51 7.72
C GLU A 120 14.28 -7.38 7.47
N LEU A 121 13.75 -7.27 6.24
CA LEU A 121 12.74 -6.28 5.86
C LEU A 121 11.46 -6.44 6.69
N ALA A 122 10.99 -7.67 6.87
CA ALA A 122 9.82 -7.96 7.68
C ALA A 122 10.05 -7.62 9.17
N ALA A 123 11.22 -7.91 9.72
CA ALA A 123 11.55 -7.55 11.11
C ALA A 123 11.60 -6.02 11.31
N ILE A 124 12.14 -5.27 10.34
CA ILE A 124 12.11 -3.80 10.38
C ILE A 124 10.66 -3.31 10.39
N MET A 125 9.81 -3.77 9.48
CA MET A 125 8.41 -3.35 9.40
C MET A 125 7.59 -3.71 10.65
N SER A 126 7.91 -4.82 11.32
CA SER A 126 7.26 -5.15 12.60
C SER A 126 7.62 -4.16 13.70
N LEU A 127 8.87 -3.69 13.75
CA LEU A 127 9.33 -2.71 14.73
C LEU A 127 8.88 -1.28 14.41
N GLU A 128 8.91 -0.89 13.14
CA GLU A 128 8.71 0.46 12.65
C GLU A 128 7.23 0.83 12.50
N VAL A 129 6.41 -0.08 11.99
CA VAL A 129 5.00 0.23 11.70
C VAL A 129 4.00 -0.69 12.42
N GLY A 130 4.47 -1.52 13.33
CA GLY A 130 3.58 -2.34 14.16
C GLY A 130 2.88 -3.48 13.41
N LYS A 131 3.45 -3.98 12.32
CA LYS A 131 2.91 -5.12 11.56
C LYS A 131 3.22 -6.44 12.25
N SER A 132 2.24 -7.35 12.31
CA SER A 132 2.52 -8.72 12.73
C SER A 132 3.52 -9.39 11.79
N ARG A 133 4.17 -10.47 12.24
CA ARG A 133 5.14 -11.23 11.42
C ARG A 133 4.58 -11.66 10.07
N LEU A 134 3.30 -12.07 10.04
CA LEU A 134 2.63 -12.48 8.81
C LEU A 134 2.38 -11.29 7.87
N GLU A 135 1.90 -10.18 8.40
CA GLU A 135 1.61 -8.97 7.63
C GLU A 135 2.89 -8.34 7.07
N SER A 136 3.97 -8.30 7.86
CA SER A 136 5.26 -7.78 7.41
C SER A 136 5.94 -8.67 6.36
N MET A 137 5.83 -10.00 6.51
CA MET A 137 6.32 -10.93 5.50
C MET A 137 5.51 -10.84 4.21
N GLY A 138 4.18 -10.71 4.32
CA GLY A 138 3.30 -10.48 3.16
C GLY A 138 3.68 -9.22 2.39
N ASP A 139 3.99 -8.13 3.07
CA ASP A 139 4.47 -6.88 2.45
C ASP A 139 5.79 -7.08 1.69
N ALA A 140 6.76 -7.79 2.27
CA ALA A 140 8.03 -8.08 1.59
C ALA A 140 7.85 -8.97 0.34
N GLU A 141 7.03 -10.00 0.41
CA GLU A 141 6.75 -10.88 -0.74
C GLU A 141 5.95 -10.14 -1.83
N GLU A 142 4.97 -9.34 -1.46
CA GLU A 142 4.19 -8.51 -2.39
C GLU A 142 5.08 -7.51 -3.12
N SER A 143 6.06 -6.92 -2.41
CA SER A 143 7.04 -5.99 -2.99
C SER A 143 7.82 -6.60 -4.13
N ALA A 144 8.32 -7.81 -3.94
CA ALA A 144 9.05 -8.54 -4.97
C ALA A 144 8.15 -8.93 -6.14
N ASP A 145 6.92 -9.37 -5.86
CA ASP A 145 5.95 -9.76 -6.88
C ASP A 145 5.46 -8.57 -7.70
N LEU A 146 5.29 -7.38 -7.12
CA LEU A 146 4.98 -6.15 -7.85
C LEU A 146 6.07 -5.81 -8.87
N MET A 147 7.35 -5.87 -8.45
CA MET A 147 8.47 -5.64 -9.36
C MET A 147 8.48 -6.66 -10.51
N ASP A 148 8.31 -7.94 -10.21
CA ASP A 148 8.29 -9.00 -11.23
C ASP A 148 7.10 -8.86 -12.17
N TYR A 149 5.93 -8.51 -11.65
CA TYR A 149 4.73 -8.31 -12.46
C TYR A 149 4.88 -7.12 -13.42
N TYR A 150 5.45 -6.00 -12.97
CA TYR A 150 5.68 -4.86 -13.86
C TYR A 150 6.79 -5.12 -14.89
N CYS A 151 7.77 -5.94 -14.56
CA CYS A 151 8.72 -6.48 -15.54
C CYS A 151 8.00 -7.33 -16.60
N GLN A 152 7.09 -8.21 -16.17
CA GLN A 152 6.28 -9.02 -17.08
C GLN A 152 5.41 -8.14 -18.01
N GLN A 153 4.78 -7.09 -17.48
CA GLN A 153 4.01 -6.13 -18.29
C GLN A 153 4.86 -5.48 -19.39
N MET A 154 6.11 -5.12 -19.08
CA MET A 154 7.04 -4.57 -20.07
C MET A 154 7.41 -5.61 -21.15
N GLU A 155 7.60 -6.87 -20.74
CA GLU A 155 7.91 -7.99 -21.66
C GLU A 155 6.73 -8.32 -22.57
N GLU A 156 5.51 -8.48 -22.01
CA GLU A 156 4.28 -8.80 -22.75
C GLU A 156 3.91 -7.70 -23.76
N ALA A 157 4.15 -6.44 -23.40
CA ALA A 157 3.96 -5.30 -24.29
C ALA A 157 5.13 -5.07 -25.26
N ASN A 158 6.15 -5.95 -25.29
CA ASN A 158 7.37 -5.79 -26.10
C ASN A 158 7.99 -4.38 -25.97
N GLY A 159 8.14 -3.90 -24.72
CA GLY A 159 8.67 -2.57 -24.42
C GLY A 159 7.73 -1.43 -24.84
N PHE A 160 6.45 -1.71 -25.01
CA PHE A 160 5.42 -0.76 -25.48
C PHE A 160 5.76 -0.15 -26.83
N VAL A 161 6.21 -0.97 -27.79
CA VAL A 161 6.43 -0.63 -29.18
C VAL A 161 5.49 -1.45 -30.05
N ARG A 162 4.60 -0.79 -30.79
CA ARG A 162 3.56 -1.43 -31.58
C ARG A 162 3.59 -0.95 -33.04
N GLN A 163 3.56 -1.90 -33.97
CA GLN A 163 3.32 -1.58 -35.39
C GLN A 163 1.86 -1.17 -35.58
N MET A 164 1.66 -0.09 -36.32
CA MET A 164 0.35 0.44 -36.65
C MET A 164 -0.01 0.15 -38.11
N ALA A 165 -1.26 0.37 -38.49
CA ALA A 165 -1.73 0.23 -39.87
C ALA A 165 -0.99 1.21 -40.81
N ARG A 166 -0.79 0.80 -42.05
CA ARG A 166 -0.26 1.66 -43.14
C ARG A 166 -1.42 2.37 -43.82
N VAL A 167 -1.27 3.67 -44.08
CA VAL A 167 -2.21 4.44 -44.90
C VAL A 167 -1.85 4.27 -46.37
N THR A 168 -0.54 4.24 -46.67
CA THR A 168 0.00 3.98 -48.02
C THR A 168 1.02 2.82 -47.96
N ALA A 169 1.33 2.26 -49.13
CA ALA A 169 2.27 1.12 -49.21
C ALA A 169 3.70 1.48 -48.74
N VAL A 170 4.08 2.77 -48.88
CA VAL A 170 5.42 3.26 -48.54
C VAL A 170 5.53 3.76 -47.07
N GLU A 171 4.46 3.76 -46.31
CA GLU A 171 4.48 4.19 -44.91
C GLU A 171 4.75 3.02 -43.96
N ARG A 172 5.58 3.28 -42.96
CA ARG A 172 5.74 2.44 -41.79
C ARG A 172 5.41 3.27 -40.54
N ASN A 173 4.30 2.93 -39.91
CA ASN A 173 3.79 3.63 -38.74
C ASN A 173 4.05 2.80 -37.47
N THR A 174 4.54 3.45 -36.44
CA THR A 174 4.87 2.82 -35.16
C THR A 174 4.35 3.70 -34.02
N ASP A 175 3.67 3.08 -33.08
CA ASP A 175 3.35 3.67 -31.77
C ASP A 175 4.40 3.24 -30.74
N VAL A 176 4.91 4.20 -29.96
CA VAL A 176 5.93 3.98 -28.95
C VAL A 176 5.57 4.73 -27.69
N LEU A 177 5.41 4.03 -26.57
CA LEU A 177 5.32 4.69 -25.26
C LEU A 177 6.71 5.06 -24.75
N ARG A 178 6.88 6.31 -24.32
CA ARG A 178 8.14 6.87 -23.81
C ARG A 178 7.98 7.40 -22.39
N PRO A 179 9.00 7.26 -21.52
CA PRO A 179 8.95 7.81 -20.16
C PRO A 179 8.68 9.32 -20.17
N TYR A 180 8.00 9.79 -19.14
CA TYR A 180 7.80 11.24 -18.95
C TYR A 180 9.09 11.96 -18.55
N GLY A 181 9.89 11.37 -17.67
CA GLY A 181 11.12 11.99 -17.15
C GLY A 181 11.38 11.66 -15.68
N VAL A 182 11.12 12.60 -14.77
CA VAL A 182 11.31 12.46 -13.33
C VAL A 182 9.96 12.34 -12.62
N PHE A 183 9.78 11.27 -11.86
CA PHE A 183 8.63 11.08 -10.99
C PHE A 183 8.97 11.38 -9.52
N ALA A 184 8.11 12.16 -8.86
CA ALA A 184 8.04 12.19 -7.41
C ALA A 184 7.23 10.95 -6.96
N CYS A 185 7.85 10.09 -6.17
CA CYS A 185 7.22 8.93 -5.56
C CYS A 185 7.08 9.18 -4.06
N ILE A 186 5.85 9.36 -3.58
CA ILE A 186 5.55 9.67 -2.18
C ILE A 186 4.68 8.54 -1.61
N ALA A 187 5.21 7.81 -0.63
CA ALA A 187 4.65 6.57 -0.17
C ALA A 187 4.07 6.66 1.26
N PRO A 188 3.12 5.79 1.63
CA PRO A 188 2.50 5.73 2.94
C PRO A 188 3.29 4.84 3.91
N PHE A 189 2.88 4.84 5.19
CA PHE A 189 3.50 4.04 6.24
C PHE A 189 2.98 2.58 6.30
N ASN A 190 1.73 2.35 5.91
CA ASN A 190 1.03 1.10 6.21
C ASN A 190 1.47 -0.12 5.38
N PHE A 191 1.93 0.10 4.16
CA PHE A 191 2.65 -0.86 3.31
C PHE A 191 3.93 -0.21 2.81
N PRO A 192 4.89 0.03 3.73
CA PRO A 192 6.01 0.92 3.44
C PRO A 192 6.97 0.35 2.39
N LEU A 193 7.03 -0.97 2.23
CA LEU A 193 7.84 -1.60 1.21
C LEU A 193 7.05 -1.88 -0.08
N ALA A 194 5.88 -2.51 0.01
CA ALA A 194 5.11 -2.92 -1.19
C ALA A 194 4.63 -1.73 -2.01
N LEU A 195 4.03 -0.71 -1.38
CA LEU A 195 3.56 0.45 -2.13
C LEU A 195 4.73 1.32 -2.64
N SER A 196 5.80 1.46 -1.85
CA SER A 196 7.01 2.16 -2.30
C SER A 196 7.66 1.46 -3.49
N SER A 197 7.84 0.14 -3.40
CA SER A 197 8.45 -0.66 -4.46
C SER A 197 7.56 -0.72 -5.70
N GLY A 198 6.24 -0.90 -5.54
CA GLY A 198 5.31 -0.95 -6.66
C GLY A 198 5.29 0.34 -7.46
N MET A 199 5.10 1.48 -6.79
CA MET A 199 5.09 2.79 -7.45
C MET A 199 6.43 3.10 -8.14
N SER A 200 7.53 2.91 -7.43
CA SER A 200 8.86 3.22 -7.96
C SER A 200 9.31 2.25 -9.05
N ALA A 201 9.03 0.94 -8.92
CA ALA A 201 9.39 -0.04 -9.95
C ALA A 201 8.64 0.18 -11.25
N ALA A 202 7.35 0.54 -11.22
CA ALA A 202 6.60 0.88 -12.42
C ALA A 202 7.19 2.11 -13.13
N ALA A 203 7.57 3.16 -12.38
CA ALA A 203 8.24 4.33 -12.93
C ALA A 203 9.61 3.98 -13.53
N LEU A 204 10.42 3.18 -12.81
CA LEU A 204 11.78 2.79 -13.23
C LEU A 204 11.77 1.88 -14.46
N VAL A 205 10.91 0.85 -14.51
CA VAL A 205 10.85 -0.07 -15.66
C VAL A 205 10.40 0.66 -16.92
N ALA A 206 9.50 1.65 -16.78
CA ALA A 206 9.08 2.53 -17.87
C ALA A 206 10.24 3.43 -18.40
N GLY A 207 11.31 3.62 -17.61
CA GLY A 207 12.48 4.42 -17.98
C GLY A 207 12.52 5.82 -17.37
N ASN A 208 11.69 6.10 -16.37
CA ASN A 208 11.76 7.34 -15.59
C ASN A 208 12.86 7.25 -14.51
N ALA A 209 13.31 8.40 -14.04
CA ALA A 209 14.03 8.51 -12.78
C ALA A 209 13.04 8.85 -11.65
N VAL A 210 13.39 8.55 -10.42
CA VAL A 210 12.53 8.68 -9.26
C VAL A 210 13.24 9.47 -8.15
N VAL A 211 12.54 10.45 -7.60
CA VAL A 211 12.86 11.03 -6.31
C VAL A 211 11.83 10.50 -5.31
N TYR A 212 12.29 9.69 -4.38
CA TYR A 212 11.45 8.93 -3.47
C TYR A 212 11.44 9.52 -2.07
N LYS A 213 10.24 9.74 -1.55
CA LYS A 213 9.99 10.15 -0.19
C LYS A 213 9.13 9.10 0.53
N PRO A 214 9.67 8.33 1.46
CA PRO A 214 8.87 7.45 2.32
C PRO A 214 7.96 8.26 3.25
N ALA A 215 7.01 7.59 3.91
CA ALA A 215 6.33 8.17 5.05
C ALA A 215 7.32 8.53 6.16
N GLU A 216 7.01 9.55 6.93
CA GLU A 216 7.83 9.96 8.08
C GLU A 216 7.80 8.94 9.23
N ASP A 217 6.74 8.13 9.29
CA ASP A 217 6.58 7.00 10.22
C ASP A 217 7.20 5.68 9.68
N ALA A 218 7.89 5.71 8.52
CA ALA A 218 8.52 4.51 7.93
C ALA A 218 9.80 4.82 7.11
N PRO A 219 10.71 5.67 7.62
CA PRO A 219 11.90 6.05 6.89
C PRO A 219 12.92 4.93 6.77
N TRP A 220 12.99 4.01 7.74
CA TRP A 220 13.95 2.91 7.75
C TRP A 220 13.64 1.87 6.67
N THR A 221 12.38 1.45 6.57
CA THR A 221 11.93 0.58 5.47
C THR A 221 12.20 1.24 4.12
N GLY A 222 11.93 2.54 3.98
CA GLY A 222 12.22 3.31 2.78
C GLY A 222 13.70 3.33 2.42
N LEU A 223 14.59 3.48 3.40
CA LEU A 223 16.03 3.41 3.20
C LEU A 223 16.46 2.01 2.73
N ARG A 224 15.86 0.94 3.26
CA ARG A 224 16.18 -0.42 2.80
C ARG A 224 15.75 -0.67 1.36
N LEU A 225 14.69 -0.04 0.90
CA LEU A 225 14.33 -0.07 -0.53
C LEU A 225 15.40 0.63 -1.40
N TYR A 226 15.93 1.78 -0.94
CA TYR A 226 17.06 2.42 -1.62
C TYR A 226 18.27 1.47 -1.70
N ASP A 227 18.64 0.80 -0.61
CA ASP A 227 19.73 -0.19 -0.59
C ASP A 227 19.49 -1.31 -1.61
N VAL A 228 18.25 -1.82 -1.70
CA VAL A 228 17.88 -2.86 -2.69
C VAL A 228 18.12 -2.37 -4.12
N TYR A 229 17.67 -1.17 -4.47
CA TYR A 229 17.86 -0.64 -5.84
C TYR A 229 19.33 -0.36 -6.17
N ARG A 230 20.10 0.20 -5.21
CA ARG A 230 21.55 0.40 -5.36
C ARG A 230 22.25 -0.92 -5.63
N ASP A 231 22.00 -1.93 -4.81
CA ASP A 231 22.65 -3.24 -4.88
C ASP A 231 22.20 -4.04 -6.12
N ALA A 232 21.01 -3.79 -6.64
CA ALA A 232 20.52 -4.32 -7.91
C ALA A 232 21.19 -3.65 -9.13
N GLY A 233 21.92 -2.55 -8.95
CA GLY A 233 22.62 -1.84 -10.01
C GLY A 233 21.78 -0.78 -10.72
N VAL A 234 20.77 -0.22 -10.05
CA VAL A 234 20.11 1.02 -10.51
C VAL A 234 21.16 2.14 -10.46
N PRO A 235 21.39 2.88 -11.56
CA PRO A 235 22.44 3.89 -11.61
C PRO A 235 22.23 5.02 -10.59
N ALA A 236 23.35 5.57 -10.11
CA ALA A 236 23.34 6.76 -9.26
C ALA A 236 22.51 7.89 -9.88
N GLY A 237 21.65 8.53 -9.10
CA GLY A 237 20.74 9.58 -9.53
C GLY A 237 19.42 9.10 -10.15
N VAL A 238 19.33 7.87 -10.66
CA VAL A 238 18.07 7.32 -11.20
C VAL A 238 17.04 7.08 -10.09
N PHE A 239 17.51 6.70 -8.89
CA PHE A 239 16.68 6.60 -7.69
C PHE A 239 17.36 7.36 -6.55
N ASN A 240 16.67 8.38 -6.00
CA ASN A 240 17.16 9.19 -4.90
C ASN A 240 16.22 9.02 -3.70
N TYR A 241 16.79 8.91 -2.49
CA TYR A 241 16.05 8.72 -1.24
C TYR A 241 16.10 10.00 -0.41
N LEU A 242 14.92 10.54 -0.10
CA LEU A 242 14.73 11.74 0.71
C LEU A 242 13.75 11.46 1.84
N SER A 243 14.23 11.22 3.06
CA SER A 243 13.39 11.30 4.26
C SER A 243 13.05 12.75 4.58
N GLY A 244 11.90 12.96 5.22
CA GLY A 244 11.41 14.31 5.55
C GLY A 244 9.91 14.31 5.78
N THR A 245 9.39 15.41 6.36
CA THR A 245 7.96 15.56 6.58
C THR A 245 7.18 15.71 5.29
N GLY A 246 5.86 15.47 5.35
CA GLY A 246 4.98 15.74 4.21
C GLY A 246 4.91 17.22 3.86
N GLU A 247 4.92 18.08 4.88
CA GLU A 247 4.77 19.53 4.76
C GLU A 247 6.01 20.21 4.17
N ASP A 248 7.20 19.75 4.51
CA ASP A 248 8.45 20.34 4.03
C ASP A 248 8.96 19.62 2.77
N ALA A 249 9.53 18.45 2.94
CA ALA A 249 10.15 17.71 1.84
C ALA A 249 9.12 17.22 0.79
N GLY A 250 7.94 16.77 1.25
CA GLY A 250 6.86 16.33 0.36
C GLY A 250 6.33 17.45 -0.51
N GLU A 251 5.98 18.59 0.10
CA GLU A 251 5.45 19.78 -0.60
C GLU A 251 6.48 20.35 -1.58
N ALA A 252 7.74 20.49 -1.17
CA ALA A 252 8.83 20.94 -2.03
C ALA A 252 9.04 20.00 -3.22
N LEU A 253 8.90 18.68 -3.01
CA LEU A 253 9.15 17.69 -4.04
C LEU A 253 8.08 17.70 -5.13
N TRP A 254 6.79 17.57 -4.78
CA TRP A 254 5.76 17.46 -5.81
C TRP A 254 5.50 18.79 -6.53
N ARG A 255 5.78 19.94 -5.90
CA ARG A 255 5.70 21.26 -6.53
C ARG A 255 6.89 21.59 -7.41
N HIS A 256 7.97 20.84 -7.32
CA HIS A 256 9.21 21.17 -8.01
C HIS A 256 8.99 21.21 -9.53
N PRO A 257 9.38 22.28 -10.25
CA PRO A 257 9.15 22.42 -11.69
C PRO A 257 9.83 21.32 -12.52
N GLY A 258 10.94 20.78 -12.01
CA GLY A 258 11.68 19.66 -12.62
C GLY A 258 11.06 18.29 -12.45
N VAL A 259 9.95 18.13 -11.74
CA VAL A 259 9.18 16.89 -11.64
C VAL A 259 8.19 16.81 -12.79
N ASP A 260 8.20 15.72 -13.54
CA ASP A 260 7.36 15.50 -14.72
C ASP A 260 6.08 14.70 -14.42
N GLY A 261 6.00 14.07 -13.26
CA GLY A 261 4.83 13.35 -12.80
C GLY A 261 4.91 13.02 -11.31
N VAL A 262 3.76 12.73 -10.71
CA VAL A 262 3.66 12.32 -9.30
C VAL A 262 2.94 10.98 -9.22
N VAL A 263 3.49 10.08 -8.42
CA VAL A 263 2.79 8.89 -7.93
C VAL A 263 2.74 8.96 -6.40
N PHE A 264 1.54 8.88 -5.87
CA PHE A 264 1.26 9.09 -4.44
C PHE A 264 0.27 8.05 -3.93
N THR A 265 0.57 7.50 -2.79
CA THR A 265 -0.39 6.75 -1.98
C THR A 265 -0.47 7.37 -0.59
N GLY A 266 -1.70 7.67 -0.14
CA GLY A 266 -1.93 8.28 1.17
C GLY A 266 -3.36 8.77 1.35
N SER A 267 -3.57 9.78 2.23
CA SER A 267 -4.91 10.29 2.50
C SER A 267 -5.53 11.02 1.31
N LYS A 268 -6.86 10.95 1.19
CA LYS A 268 -7.63 11.68 0.17
C LYS A 268 -7.35 13.19 0.22
N ALA A 269 -7.23 13.77 1.40
CA ALA A 269 -7.00 15.20 1.56
C ALA A 269 -5.67 15.63 0.92
N VAL A 270 -4.57 14.91 1.22
CA VAL A 270 -3.24 15.18 0.64
C VAL A 270 -3.22 14.90 -0.86
N GLY A 271 -3.81 13.77 -1.30
CA GLY A 271 -3.88 13.45 -2.73
C GLY A 271 -4.62 14.51 -3.54
N MET A 272 -5.74 15.02 -3.03
CA MET A 272 -6.48 16.12 -3.67
C MET A 272 -5.73 17.45 -3.64
N HIS A 273 -4.93 17.70 -2.60
CA HIS A 273 -4.04 18.87 -2.53
C HIS A 273 -2.97 18.80 -3.63
N ILE A 274 -2.30 17.66 -3.77
CA ILE A 274 -1.32 17.41 -4.84
C ILE A 274 -2.00 17.56 -6.23
N TYR A 275 -3.13 16.88 -6.44
CA TYR A 275 -3.83 16.88 -7.73
C TYR A 275 -4.19 18.29 -8.20
N LYS A 276 -4.74 19.11 -7.29
CA LYS A 276 -5.13 20.49 -7.60
C LYS A 276 -3.93 21.43 -7.82
N GLY A 277 -2.78 21.13 -7.19
CA GLY A 277 -1.60 22.00 -7.23
C GLY A 277 -0.56 21.64 -8.30
N LEU A 278 -0.58 20.42 -8.85
CA LEU A 278 0.52 19.89 -9.67
C LEU A 278 0.63 20.51 -11.07
N SER A 279 -0.49 20.70 -11.76
CA SER A 279 -0.51 21.03 -13.19
C SER A 279 -0.73 22.53 -13.46
N GLN A 280 0.23 23.38 -13.11
CA GLN A 280 0.10 24.83 -13.22
C GLN A 280 0.49 25.40 -14.59
N GLN A 281 1.47 24.81 -15.28
CA GLN A 281 1.94 25.25 -16.59
C GLN A 281 1.48 24.32 -17.72
N TRP A 282 1.56 23.02 -17.48
CA TRP A 282 1.06 21.97 -18.38
C TRP A 282 0.58 20.78 -17.56
N ILE A 283 -0.22 19.94 -18.20
CA ILE A 283 -0.77 18.75 -17.55
C ILE A 283 0.33 17.74 -17.28
N LYS A 284 0.49 17.34 -16.03
CA LYS A 284 1.40 16.29 -15.57
C LYS A 284 0.61 15.07 -15.09
N PRO A 285 1.08 13.83 -15.32
CA PRO A 285 0.45 12.67 -14.74
C PRO A 285 0.48 12.74 -13.21
N CYS A 286 -0.69 12.47 -12.61
CA CYS A 286 -0.89 12.44 -11.17
C CYS A 286 -1.59 11.12 -10.82
N LEU A 287 -0.80 10.11 -10.44
CA LEU A 287 -1.27 8.77 -10.15
C LEU A 287 -1.49 8.67 -8.64
N LEU A 288 -2.76 8.59 -8.24
CA LEU A 288 -3.17 8.62 -6.84
C LEU A 288 -3.86 7.31 -6.47
N GLU A 289 -3.39 6.69 -5.40
CA GLU A 289 -4.07 5.64 -4.65
C GLU A 289 -4.39 6.19 -3.26
N LEU A 290 -5.66 6.32 -2.96
CA LEU A 290 -6.13 7.05 -1.78
C LEU A 290 -6.88 6.13 -0.82
N GLY A 291 -7.48 6.72 0.20
CA GLY A 291 -8.21 5.99 1.22
C GLY A 291 -9.45 5.24 0.73
N GLY A 292 -10.05 4.50 1.64
CA GLY A 292 -11.27 3.74 1.42
C GLY A 292 -12.19 3.73 2.64
N LYS A 293 -13.48 3.55 2.38
CA LYS A 293 -14.48 3.26 3.41
C LYS A 293 -15.20 1.97 3.01
N ASN A 294 -14.46 0.87 3.09
CA ASN A 294 -14.84 -0.38 2.45
C ASN A 294 -15.92 -1.12 3.24
N ALA A 295 -16.90 -1.63 2.52
CA ALA A 295 -18.04 -2.31 3.09
C ALA A 295 -17.99 -3.82 2.86
N GLY A 296 -18.23 -4.59 3.92
CA GLY A 296 -18.67 -5.98 3.83
C GLY A 296 -20.20 -6.03 3.84
N VAL A 297 -20.79 -6.84 2.99
CA VAL A 297 -22.25 -7.10 2.97
C VAL A 297 -22.49 -8.56 3.33
N VAL A 298 -23.37 -8.83 4.29
CA VAL A 298 -23.70 -10.19 4.74
C VAL A 298 -25.19 -10.41 4.55
N MET A 299 -25.54 -11.23 3.54
CA MET A 299 -26.91 -11.56 3.20
C MET A 299 -27.42 -12.75 4.04
N ASP A 300 -28.72 -12.98 4.03
CA ASP A 300 -29.36 -14.03 4.82
C ASP A 300 -28.98 -15.46 4.40
N SER A 301 -28.57 -15.64 3.14
CA SER A 301 -28.07 -16.90 2.61
C SER A 301 -26.58 -17.17 2.89
N ALA A 302 -25.85 -16.23 3.49
CA ALA A 302 -24.40 -16.29 3.69
C ALA A 302 -23.98 -17.48 4.58
N ASP A 303 -22.77 -17.99 4.33
CA ASP A 303 -22.04 -18.77 5.34
C ASP A 303 -21.52 -17.80 6.41
N LEU A 304 -22.21 -17.79 7.56
CA LEU A 304 -21.95 -16.82 8.63
C LEU A 304 -20.59 -17.03 9.30
N ASP A 305 -20.06 -18.26 9.33
CA ASP A 305 -18.71 -18.50 9.87
C ASP A 305 -17.63 -17.93 8.94
N ALA A 306 -17.78 -18.18 7.64
CA ALA A 306 -16.88 -17.62 6.62
C ALA A 306 -16.99 -16.08 6.57
N ALA A 307 -18.19 -15.52 6.70
CA ALA A 307 -18.42 -14.08 6.71
C ALA A 307 -17.79 -13.41 7.94
N ALA A 308 -18.01 -13.97 9.14
CA ALA A 308 -17.42 -13.47 10.38
C ALA A 308 -15.89 -13.53 10.37
N GLU A 309 -15.31 -14.62 9.87
CA GLU A 309 -13.86 -14.76 9.69
C GLU A 309 -13.31 -13.72 8.71
N GLY A 310 -13.93 -13.59 7.53
CA GLY A 310 -13.52 -12.65 6.49
C GLY A 310 -13.59 -11.19 6.94
N VAL A 311 -14.67 -10.82 7.64
CA VAL A 311 -14.84 -9.48 8.20
C VAL A 311 -13.84 -9.22 9.31
N MET A 312 -13.66 -10.13 10.26
CA MET A 312 -12.69 -9.98 11.36
C MET A 312 -11.27 -9.78 10.83
N ARG A 313 -10.80 -10.66 9.91
CA ARG A 313 -9.47 -10.54 9.30
C ARG A 313 -9.27 -9.23 8.57
N SER A 314 -10.27 -8.81 7.82
CA SER A 314 -10.22 -7.59 7.02
C SER A 314 -10.36 -6.32 7.88
N ALA A 315 -11.12 -6.37 8.97
CA ALA A 315 -11.30 -5.23 9.86
C ALA A 315 -10.12 -5.01 10.82
N PHE A 316 -9.45 -6.08 11.26
CA PHE A 316 -8.47 -5.99 12.33
C PHE A 316 -7.03 -6.36 11.93
N GLY A 317 -6.81 -6.85 10.71
CA GLY A 317 -5.46 -6.96 10.16
C GLY A 317 -4.79 -5.58 10.09
N LEU A 318 -3.56 -5.45 10.60
CA LEU A 318 -2.83 -4.19 10.74
C LEU A 318 -3.68 -3.08 11.41
N GLN A 319 -4.50 -3.43 12.41
CA GLN A 319 -5.31 -2.50 13.21
C GLN A 319 -6.22 -1.58 12.35
N ASN A 320 -6.82 -2.12 11.28
CA ASN A 320 -7.61 -1.36 10.27
C ASN A 320 -6.79 -0.29 9.51
N GLN A 321 -5.47 -0.28 9.61
CA GLN A 321 -4.62 0.73 8.94
C GLN A 321 -4.30 0.31 7.50
N LYS A 322 -5.31 -0.17 6.78
CA LYS A 322 -5.25 -0.53 5.35
C LYS A 322 -6.29 0.28 4.58
N CYS A 323 -5.90 0.81 3.43
CA CYS A 323 -6.84 1.48 2.53
C CYS A 323 -8.03 0.58 2.15
N SER A 324 -7.80 -0.75 2.10
CA SER A 324 -8.79 -1.78 1.77
C SER A 324 -9.47 -2.43 2.99
N ALA A 325 -9.15 -2.05 4.24
CA ALA A 325 -9.73 -2.67 5.42
C ALA A 325 -11.26 -2.56 5.45
N THR A 326 -11.94 -3.61 5.90
CA THR A 326 -13.38 -3.53 6.19
C THR A 326 -13.58 -2.62 7.40
N SER A 327 -14.12 -1.44 7.21
CA SER A 327 -14.38 -0.47 8.27
C SER A 327 -15.87 -0.30 8.59
N ARG A 328 -16.73 -0.94 7.77
CA ARG A 328 -18.18 -1.02 7.97
C ARG A 328 -18.70 -2.35 7.42
N VAL A 329 -19.73 -2.90 8.06
CA VAL A 329 -20.41 -4.11 7.60
C VAL A 329 -21.92 -3.91 7.65
N TYR A 330 -22.60 -4.23 6.56
CA TYR A 330 -24.05 -4.22 6.44
C TYR A 330 -24.57 -5.65 6.51
N VAL A 331 -25.40 -5.93 7.52
CA VAL A 331 -25.84 -7.28 7.82
C VAL A 331 -27.34 -7.37 7.67
N HIS A 332 -27.82 -8.35 6.89
CA HIS A 332 -29.24 -8.62 6.75
C HIS A 332 -29.85 -8.95 8.12
N ARG A 333 -30.98 -8.29 8.44
CA ARG A 333 -31.64 -8.34 9.77
C ARG A 333 -31.89 -9.75 10.29
N HIS A 334 -32.19 -10.72 9.40
CA HIS A 334 -32.51 -12.09 9.81
C HIS A 334 -31.30 -12.87 10.34
N VAL A 335 -30.11 -12.50 9.98
CA VAL A 335 -28.87 -13.21 10.37
C VAL A 335 -27.96 -12.36 11.26
N LYS A 336 -28.32 -11.11 11.55
CA LYS A 336 -27.47 -10.16 12.29
C LYS A 336 -27.02 -10.71 13.64
N ALA A 337 -27.96 -11.23 14.45
CA ALA A 337 -27.61 -11.73 15.79
C ALA A 337 -26.61 -12.89 15.73
N ALA A 338 -26.85 -13.88 14.87
CA ALA A 338 -25.96 -15.03 14.72
C ALA A 338 -24.59 -14.67 14.09
N PHE A 339 -24.57 -13.69 13.18
CA PHE A 339 -23.33 -13.17 12.62
C PHE A 339 -22.50 -12.43 13.67
N LEU A 340 -23.14 -11.54 14.45
CA LEU A 340 -22.48 -10.78 15.52
C LEU A 340 -21.88 -11.68 16.59
N GLU A 341 -22.60 -12.72 17.04
CA GLU A 341 -22.05 -13.72 17.98
C GLU A 341 -20.72 -14.27 17.48
N LYS A 342 -20.69 -14.78 16.23
CA LYS A 342 -19.48 -15.34 15.61
C LYS A 342 -18.37 -14.31 15.43
N LEU A 343 -18.71 -13.09 14.98
CA LEU A 343 -17.75 -12.02 14.78
C LEU A 343 -17.07 -11.60 16.09
N LEU A 344 -17.86 -11.41 17.14
CA LEU A 344 -17.35 -11.02 18.46
C LEU A 344 -16.48 -12.09 19.07
N ASP A 345 -16.86 -13.37 18.96
CA ASP A 345 -16.04 -14.48 19.48
C ASP A 345 -14.69 -14.59 18.77
N LYS A 346 -14.69 -14.49 17.43
CA LYS A 346 -13.45 -14.46 16.65
C LYS A 346 -12.57 -13.25 16.98
N THR A 347 -13.17 -12.11 17.23
CA THR A 347 -12.44 -10.87 17.58
C THR A 347 -11.84 -10.95 18.99
N ARG A 348 -12.56 -11.51 19.97
CA ARG A 348 -12.04 -11.76 21.33
C ARG A 348 -10.86 -12.72 21.35
N ALA A 349 -10.81 -13.66 20.42
CA ALA A 349 -9.74 -14.64 20.30
C ALA A 349 -8.44 -14.08 19.72
N LEU A 350 -8.42 -12.83 19.23
CA LEU A 350 -7.21 -12.21 18.70
C LEU A 350 -6.14 -12.04 19.80
N LYS A 351 -4.93 -12.50 19.52
CA LYS A 351 -3.79 -12.27 20.41
C LYS A 351 -3.24 -10.86 20.18
N LEU A 352 -3.34 -10.03 21.22
CA LEU A 352 -2.85 -8.65 21.23
C LEU A 352 -1.47 -8.58 21.87
N GLY A 353 -0.57 -7.73 21.36
CA GLY A 353 0.77 -7.57 21.94
C GLY A 353 1.79 -6.94 21.01
N ASP A 354 3.08 -7.15 21.29
CA ASP A 354 4.17 -6.75 20.39
C ASP A 354 4.09 -7.57 19.09
N PRO A 355 3.89 -6.94 17.94
CA PRO A 355 3.75 -7.64 16.66
C PRO A 355 5.04 -8.39 16.23
N ALA A 356 6.19 -8.06 16.80
CA ALA A 356 7.42 -8.79 16.61
C ALA A 356 7.46 -10.15 17.36
N GLU A 357 6.53 -10.39 18.30
CA GLU A 357 6.40 -11.67 19.01
C GLU A 357 5.64 -12.71 18.19
N ARG A 358 5.86 -13.99 18.52
CA ARG A 358 5.18 -15.12 17.87
C ARG A 358 3.68 -15.06 18.16
N ASP A 359 2.88 -15.42 17.17
CA ASP A 359 1.42 -15.55 17.24
C ASP A 359 0.65 -14.25 17.59
N VAL A 360 1.29 -13.10 17.71
CA VAL A 360 0.60 -11.83 17.86
C VAL A 360 -0.01 -11.44 16.52
N TYR A 361 -1.32 -11.26 16.52
CA TYR A 361 -2.08 -10.85 15.34
C TYR A 361 -2.32 -9.33 15.30
N PHE A 362 -2.56 -8.73 16.46
CA PHE A 362 -2.99 -7.36 16.59
C PHE A 362 -2.00 -6.56 17.44
N GLY A 363 -1.36 -5.57 16.82
CA GLY A 363 -0.35 -4.69 17.41
C GLY A 363 -0.87 -3.28 17.75
N PRO A 364 0.04 -2.28 17.84
CA PRO A 364 -0.32 -0.88 18.08
C PRO A 364 -0.81 -0.19 16.81
N VAL A 365 -1.55 0.92 16.95
CA VAL A 365 -1.69 1.91 15.88
C VAL A 365 -0.39 2.70 15.73
N ILE A 366 -0.20 3.35 14.58
CA ILE A 366 1.10 3.87 14.16
C ILE A 366 1.66 4.97 15.08
N ASN A 367 0.82 5.89 15.54
CA ASN A 367 1.28 7.07 16.29
C ASN A 367 0.18 7.63 17.22
N GLN A 368 0.53 8.69 17.95
CA GLN A 368 -0.36 9.37 18.89
C GLN A 368 -1.61 9.95 18.21
N ASP A 369 -1.51 10.43 16.97
CA ASP A 369 -2.64 11.00 16.25
C ASP A 369 -3.66 9.94 15.85
N ALA A 370 -3.19 8.75 15.49
CA ALA A 370 -4.05 7.59 15.23
C ALA A 370 -4.79 7.16 16.51
N MET A 371 -4.09 7.13 17.65
CA MET A 371 -4.71 6.81 18.95
C MET A 371 -5.76 7.85 19.33
N ALA A 372 -5.46 9.15 19.20
CA ALA A 372 -6.41 10.23 19.49
C ALA A 372 -7.63 10.19 18.54
N ARG A 373 -7.42 9.82 17.28
CA ARG A 373 -8.51 9.62 16.31
C ARG A 373 -9.41 8.44 16.70
N PHE A 374 -8.82 7.33 17.16
CA PHE A 374 -9.58 6.21 17.71
C PHE A 374 -10.44 6.62 18.90
N GLU A 375 -9.89 7.33 19.87
CA GLU A 375 -10.61 7.78 21.06
C GLU A 375 -11.81 8.69 20.69
N ARG A 376 -11.61 9.63 19.76
CA ARG A 376 -12.71 10.49 19.25
C ARG A 376 -13.81 9.68 18.56
N ALA A 377 -13.42 8.71 17.71
CA ALA A 377 -14.38 7.87 17.01
C ALA A 377 -15.19 6.97 17.97
N VAL A 378 -14.53 6.40 18.98
CA VAL A 378 -15.22 5.62 20.03
C VAL A 378 -16.17 6.49 20.86
N ALA A 379 -15.75 7.70 21.24
CA ALA A 379 -16.62 8.63 21.96
C ALA A 379 -17.88 9.00 21.14
N GLN A 380 -17.74 9.15 19.83
CA GLN A 380 -18.88 9.35 18.93
C GLN A 380 -19.76 8.10 18.85
N ALA A 381 -19.17 6.92 18.64
CA ALA A 381 -19.91 5.67 18.56
C ALA A 381 -20.74 5.39 19.83
N ARG A 382 -20.20 5.71 21.02
CA ARG A 382 -20.94 5.60 22.29
C ARG A 382 -22.14 6.54 22.40
N ARG A 383 -22.07 7.71 21.77
CA ARG A 383 -23.22 8.66 21.76
C ARG A 383 -24.31 8.26 20.77
N GLU A 384 -23.93 7.63 19.66
CA GLU A 384 -24.83 7.36 18.53
C GLU A 384 -25.39 5.94 18.53
N GLY A 385 -24.71 4.99 19.19
CA GLY A 385 -25.13 3.58 19.20
C GLY A 385 -24.53 2.78 20.35
N THR A 386 -24.18 1.54 20.10
CA THR A 386 -23.72 0.59 21.12
C THR A 386 -22.35 0.03 20.75
N ILE A 387 -21.37 0.14 21.65
CA ILE A 387 -20.12 -0.59 21.55
C ILE A 387 -20.38 -2.03 21.99
N LEU A 388 -20.20 -2.97 21.07
CA LEU A 388 -20.41 -4.41 21.31
C LEU A 388 -19.13 -5.09 21.85
N LEU A 389 -17.97 -4.53 21.50
CA LEU A 389 -16.65 -5.04 21.93
C LEU A 389 -15.62 -3.91 21.87
N GLY A 390 -14.67 -3.87 22.82
CA GLY A 390 -13.58 -2.91 22.84
C GLY A 390 -14.01 -1.49 23.19
N GLY A 391 -13.40 -0.51 22.56
CA GLY A 391 -13.70 0.91 22.79
C GLY A 391 -12.84 1.53 23.89
N GLU A 392 -11.69 0.93 24.21
CA GLU A 392 -10.76 1.47 25.20
C GLU A 392 -9.32 1.49 24.64
N ARG A 393 -8.52 2.37 25.22
CA ARG A 393 -7.07 2.27 25.18
C ARG A 393 -6.66 1.10 26.08
N LEU A 394 -5.76 0.27 25.58
CA LEU A 394 -5.20 -0.82 26.40
C LEU A 394 -4.17 -0.26 27.37
N THR A 395 -4.15 -0.82 28.59
CA THR A 395 -3.26 -0.40 29.68
C THR A 395 -2.64 -1.60 30.39
N GLY A 396 -1.54 -1.37 31.09
CA GLY A 396 -0.81 -2.36 31.86
C GLY A 396 0.36 -2.99 31.09
N GLY A 397 1.55 -2.97 31.68
CA GLY A 397 2.76 -3.60 31.14
C GLY A 397 3.22 -3.03 29.80
N LEU A 398 3.22 -3.85 28.76
CA LEU A 398 3.59 -3.42 27.40
C LEU A 398 2.68 -2.30 26.88
N PHE A 399 1.39 -2.38 27.15
CA PHE A 399 0.40 -1.47 26.59
C PHE A 399 0.54 -0.02 27.05
N ASP A 400 1.21 0.23 28.20
CA ASP A 400 1.50 1.59 28.68
C ASP A 400 2.63 2.27 27.90
N ARG A 401 3.43 1.50 27.13
CA ARG A 401 4.63 2.00 26.46
C ARG A 401 4.40 2.42 25.01
N GLY A 402 3.30 1.94 24.39
CA GLY A 402 3.00 2.16 22.97
C GLY A 402 1.56 2.64 22.73
N TYR A 403 1.19 2.64 21.46
CA TYR A 403 -0.09 3.16 21.00
C TYR A 403 -1.13 2.04 20.85
N PHE A 404 -1.40 1.31 21.92
CA PHE A 404 -2.29 0.16 21.89
C PHE A 404 -3.73 0.54 22.21
N VAL A 405 -4.65 0.13 21.33
CA VAL A 405 -6.10 0.29 21.47
C VAL A 405 -6.80 -1.02 21.18
N ALA A 406 -7.99 -1.23 21.77
CA ALA A 406 -8.73 -2.46 21.59
C ALA A 406 -9.36 -2.57 20.20
N PRO A 407 -9.41 -3.76 19.56
CA PRO A 407 -10.24 -4.00 18.40
C PRO A 407 -11.70 -3.74 18.77
N THR A 408 -12.37 -2.84 18.04
CA THR A 408 -13.67 -2.28 18.46
C THR A 408 -14.74 -2.58 17.43
N VAL A 409 -15.88 -3.11 17.90
CA VAL A 409 -17.09 -3.34 17.11
C VAL A 409 -18.21 -2.49 17.66
N ALA A 410 -18.82 -1.65 16.83
CA ALA A 410 -19.91 -0.75 17.20
C ALA A 410 -21.13 -0.95 16.31
N GLU A 411 -22.29 -1.20 16.89
CA GLU A 411 -23.57 -1.17 16.19
C GLU A 411 -24.12 0.26 16.18
N LEU A 412 -24.37 0.79 14.98
CA LEU A 412 -24.67 2.20 14.76
C LEU A 412 -25.91 2.36 13.84
N PRO A 413 -26.68 3.44 13.98
CA PRO A 413 -27.69 3.81 12.99
C PRO A 413 -27.03 4.14 11.65
N LEU A 414 -27.65 3.77 10.52
CA LEU A 414 -27.10 3.94 9.17
C LEU A 414 -26.78 5.41 8.80
N GLY A 415 -27.35 6.39 9.51
CA GLY A 415 -27.06 7.81 9.33
C GLY A 415 -25.80 8.31 10.04
N SER A 416 -25.10 7.47 10.81
CA SER A 416 -23.85 7.87 11.48
C SER A 416 -22.77 8.22 10.48
N SER A 417 -22.04 9.33 10.70
CA SER A 417 -20.89 9.70 9.86
C SER A 417 -19.77 8.66 9.90
N LEU A 418 -19.72 7.85 10.96
CA LEU A 418 -18.78 6.74 11.09
C LEU A 418 -18.92 5.66 10.00
N PHE A 419 -20.02 5.64 9.23
CA PHE A 419 -20.14 4.81 8.03
C PHE A 419 -19.53 5.44 6.78
N PHE A 420 -19.17 6.72 6.80
CA PHE A 420 -18.75 7.46 5.60
C PHE A 420 -17.33 8.02 5.69
N GLU A 421 -16.85 8.31 6.91
CA GLU A 421 -15.50 8.84 7.14
C GLU A 421 -14.46 7.71 7.25
N GLU A 422 -13.34 7.85 6.57
CA GLU A 422 -12.19 6.96 6.74
C GLU A 422 -11.49 7.27 8.07
N LEU A 423 -11.49 6.31 8.98
CA LEU A 423 -10.90 6.47 10.32
C LEU A 423 -9.45 5.97 10.38
N PHE A 424 -9.10 4.92 9.63
CA PHE A 424 -7.80 4.27 9.61
C PHE A 424 -7.32 3.80 11.00
N VAL A 425 -8.28 3.32 11.81
CA VAL A 425 -8.11 2.81 13.18
C VAL A 425 -9.08 1.66 13.43
N PRO A 426 -8.84 0.79 14.40
CA PRO A 426 -9.56 -0.48 14.55
C PRO A 426 -10.98 -0.32 15.13
N LEU A 427 -11.84 0.38 14.40
CA LEU A 427 -13.26 0.51 14.68
C LEU A 427 -14.06 0.02 13.48
N LEU A 428 -14.85 -1.05 13.68
CA LEU A 428 -15.77 -1.61 12.71
C LEU A 428 -17.19 -1.14 13.04
N ALA A 429 -17.81 -0.38 12.12
CA ALA A 429 -19.21 -0.01 12.21
C ALA A 429 -20.11 -1.12 11.65
N VAL A 430 -21.13 -1.52 12.40
CA VAL A 430 -22.12 -2.53 12.01
C VAL A 430 -23.48 -1.85 11.79
N GLY A 431 -24.04 -2.02 10.58
CA GLY A 431 -25.36 -1.54 10.20
C GLY A 431 -26.30 -2.69 9.85
N GLU A 432 -27.56 -2.59 10.27
CA GLU A 432 -28.60 -3.52 9.87
C GLU A 432 -29.24 -3.08 8.55
N VAL A 433 -29.49 -4.04 7.65
CA VAL A 433 -30.19 -3.81 6.38
C VAL A 433 -31.32 -4.82 6.19
N THR A 434 -32.30 -4.46 5.39
CA THR A 434 -33.49 -5.27 5.10
C THR A 434 -33.37 -6.12 3.83
N GLY A 435 -32.34 -5.88 3.02
CA GLY A 435 -32.06 -6.59 1.78
C GLY A 435 -30.92 -5.98 1.00
N LEU A 436 -30.63 -6.57 -0.17
CA LEU A 436 -29.51 -6.19 -1.03
C LEU A 436 -29.61 -4.74 -1.53
N ASP A 437 -30.80 -4.29 -1.93
CA ASP A 437 -31.01 -2.91 -2.44
C ASP A 437 -30.52 -1.88 -1.43
N GLN A 438 -30.90 -2.05 -0.15
CA GLN A 438 -30.46 -1.15 0.90
C GLN A 438 -28.96 -1.29 1.17
N ALA A 439 -28.41 -2.50 1.15
CA ALA A 439 -26.98 -2.73 1.38
C ALA A 439 -26.11 -2.04 0.30
N ILE A 440 -26.49 -2.17 -0.97
CA ILE A 440 -25.82 -1.50 -2.09
C ILE A 440 -25.97 0.01 -1.98
N ALA A 441 -27.19 0.52 -1.75
CA ALA A 441 -27.43 1.95 -1.62
C ALA A 441 -26.60 2.56 -0.48
N GLU A 442 -26.56 1.92 0.71
CA GLU A 442 -25.74 2.40 1.84
C GLU A 442 -24.25 2.32 1.55
N THR A 443 -23.79 1.28 0.84
CA THR A 443 -22.39 1.16 0.44
C THR A 443 -21.98 2.28 -0.51
N ASN A 444 -22.81 2.57 -1.51
CA ASN A 444 -22.51 3.55 -2.56
C ASN A 444 -22.62 5.02 -2.08
N LYS A 445 -23.21 5.31 -0.92
CA LYS A 445 -23.25 6.67 -0.35
C LYS A 445 -21.88 7.25 0.00
N ALA A 446 -20.87 6.40 0.26
CA ALA A 446 -19.55 6.90 0.60
C ALA A 446 -18.88 7.62 -0.59
N GLU A 447 -18.10 8.64 -0.28
CA GLU A 447 -17.26 9.32 -1.28
C GLU A 447 -16.12 8.45 -1.81
N TYR A 448 -15.85 7.32 -1.17
CA TYR A 448 -14.83 6.34 -1.51
C TYR A 448 -15.40 5.18 -2.31
N GLY A 449 -14.58 4.58 -3.15
CA GLY A 449 -14.93 3.41 -3.93
C GLY A 449 -13.71 2.51 -4.20
N LEU A 450 -12.98 2.11 -3.13
CA LEU A 450 -11.78 1.29 -3.28
C LEU A 450 -12.14 -0.18 -3.36
N THR A 451 -12.64 -0.76 -2.26
CA THR A 451 -13.00 -2.18 -2.21
C THR A 451 -14.38 -2.40 -1.60
N ALA A 452 -15.03 -3.50 -2.00
CA ALA A 452 -16.26 -3.98 -1.39
C ALA A 452 -16.32 -5.51 -1.42
N GLY A 453 -17.06 -6.11 -0.48
CA GLY A 453 -17.22 -7.56 -0.44
C GLY A 453 -18.64 -7.97 -0.07
N ILE A 454 -19.11 -9.08 -0.62
CA ILE A 454 -20.40 -9.68 -0.29
C ILE A 454 -20.25 -11.14 0.12
N PHE A 455 -21.04 -11.56 1.09
CA PHE A 455 -21.26 -12.96 1.44
C PHE A 455 -22.70 -13.31 1.13
N SER A 456 -22.89 -14.15 0.13
CA SER A 456 -24.19 -14.66 -0.33
C SER A 456 -23.99 -16.00 -1.07
N LYS A 457 -25.01 -16.86 -1.04
CA LYS A 457 -25.12 -18.08 -1.86
C LYS A 457 -26.07 -17.90 -3.05
N GLN A 458 -26.70 -16.75 -3.19
CA GLN A 458 -27.65 -16.43 -4.25
C GLN A 458 -26.90 -15.85 -5.45
N ALA A 459 -26.94 -16.52 -6.59
CA ALA A 459 -26.24 -16.06 -7.81
C ALA A 459 -26.75 -14.67 -8.26
N GLU A 460 -28.05 -14.45 -8.21
CA GLU A 460 -28.69 -13.17 -8.58
C GLU A 460 -28.19 -12.00 -7.69
N GLU A 461 -28.04 -12.23 -6.38
CA GLU A 461 -27.48 -11.21 -5.47
C GLU A 461 -26.01 -10.89 -5.81
N ILE A 462 -25.22 -11.91 -6.19
CA ILE A 462 -23.81 -11.75 -6.54
C ILE A 462 -23.68 -10.99 -7.87
N GLU A 463 -24.47 -11.32 -8.88
CA GLU A 463 -24.46 -10.62 -10.17
C GLU A 463 -24.86 -9.14 -10.00
N ARG A 464 -25.95 -8.87 -9.29
CA ARG A 464 -26.38 -7.51 -9.01
C ARG A 464 -25.35 -6.73 -8.20
N PHE A 465 -24.70 -7.37 -7.22
CA PHE A 465 -23.61 -6.74 -6.47
C PHE A 465 -22.48 -6.29 -7.40
N PHE A 466 -22.03 -7.12 -8.34
CA PHE A 466 -21.00 -6.71 -9.28
C PHE A 466 -21.43 -5.58 -10.22
N ASP A 467 -22.69 -5.57 -10.64
CA ASP A 467 -23.19 -4.58 -11.59
C ASP A 467 -23.48 -3.21 -10.94
N GLU A 468 -23.90 -3.20 -9.67
CA GLU A 468 -24.43 -2.00 -9.03
C GLU A 468 -23.46 -1.37 -7.99
N ILE A 469 -22.42 -2.10 -7.54
CA ILE A 469 -21.50 -1.59 -6.52
C ILE A 469 -20.48 -0.62 -7.10
N GLU A 470 -20.28 0.52 -6.46
CA GLU A 470 -19.34 1.55 -6.90
C GLU A 470 -17.96 1.40 -6.22
N ALA A 471 -17.29 0.28 -6.48
CA ALA A 471 -15.95 -0.02 -5.98
C ALA A 471 -15.07 -0.66 -7.06
N GLY A 472 -13.79 -0.31 -7.05
CA GLY A 472 -12.84 -0.79 -8.05
C GLY A 472 -12.37 -2.23 -7.84
N VAL A 473 -12.48 -2.76 -6.60
CA VAL A 473 -12.09 -4.14 -6.26
C VAL A 473 -13.24 -4.81 -5.50
N CYS A 474 -13.76 -5.89 -6.05
CA CYS A 474 -14.93 -6.59 -5.51
C CYS A 474 -14.61 -8.03 -5.15
N TYR A 475 -15.10 -8.48 -4.00
CA TYR A 475 -14.91 -9.84 -3.51
C TYR A 475 -16.24 -10.51 -3.17
N VAL A 476 -16.32 -11.82 -3.42
CA VAL A 476 -17.47 -12.65 -3.03
C VAL A 476 -16.99 -13.80 -2.17
N ASN A 477 -17.66 -14.02 -1.03
CA ASN A 477 -17.43 -15.14 -0.11
C ASN A 477 -15.97 -15.36 0.30
N LYS A 478 -15.19 -14.28 0.39
CA LYS A 478 -13.76 -14.36 0.67
C LYS A 478 -13.49 -14.47 2.18
N ARG A 479 -13.39 -15.70 2.68
CA ARG A 479 -13.12 -16.02 4.09
C ARG A 479 -11.80 -15.45 4.60
N THR A 480 -10.79 -15.30 3.75
CA THR A 480 -9.45 -14.84 4.13
C THR A 480 -9.33 -13.32 4.28
N GLY A 481 -10.39 -12.57 3.94
CA GLY A 481 -10.44 -11.11 4.08
C GLY A 481 -11.55 -10.51 3.23
N ALA A 482 -12.66 -10.07 3.83
CA ALA A 482 -13.88 -9.62 3.15
C ALA A 482 -13.63 -8.57 2.06
N THR A 483 -12.71 -7.63 2.29
CA THR A 483 -12.38 -6.55 1.36
C THR A 483 -10.86 -6.39 1.13
N THR A 484 -10.02 -7.30 1.67
CA THR A 484 -8.56 -7.21 1.62
C THR A 484 -7.91 -8.38 0.91
N GLY A 485 -6.60 -8.26 0.60
CA GLY A 485 -5.75 -9.33 0.09
C GLY A 485 -5.75 -9.42 -1.45
N ALA A 486 -5.78 -8.28 -2.14
CA ALA A 486 -5.40 -8.21 -3.55
C ALA A 486 -3.93 -8.59 -3.72
N TRP A 487 -3.58 -9.15 -4.87
CA TRP A 487 -2.23 -9.60 -5.16
C TRP A 487 -1.83 -9.26 -6.60
N PRO A 488 -0.56 -8.88 -6.86
CA PRO A 488 -0.08 -8.53 -8.19
C PRO A 488 -0.40 -9.59 -9.24
N GLY A 489 -0.98 -9.17 -10.35
CA GLY A 489 -1.37 -10.04 -11.46
C GLY A 489 -2.63 -10.88 -11.23
N ALA A 490 -3.14 -10.94 -10.00
CA ALA A 490 -4.36 -11.67 -9.65
C ALA A 490 -5.58 -10.75 -9.53
N GLN A 491 -5.45 -9.64 -8.81
CA GLN A 491 -6.49 -8.62 -8.69
C GLN A 491 -5.89 -7.23 -8.94
N PRO A 492 -6.28 -6.54 -10.01
CA PRO A 492 -6.00 -5.12 -10.15
C PRO A 492 -6.52 -4.35 -8.93
N PHE A 493 -5.70 -3.45 -8.39
CA PHE A 493 -6.04 -2.67 -7.21
C PHE A 493 -6.25 -1.22 -7.62
N THR A 494 -7.52 -0.82 -7.77
CA THR A 494 -7.88 0.48 -8.32
C THR A 494 -8.97 1.17 -7.51
N GLY A 495 -8.81 2.46 -7.26
CA GLY A 495 -9.80 3.28 -6.56
C GLY A 495 -10.74 4.00 -7.54
N TRP A 496 -12.05 3.87 -7.26
CA TRP A 496 -13.08 4.68 -7.88
C TRP A 496 -13.41 5.88 -6.98
N LYS A 497 -14.18 6.83 -7.48
CA LYS A 497 -14.59 8.04 -6.74
C LYS A 497 -13.39 8.76 -6.09
N GLY A 498 -13.44 9.00 -4.80
CA GLY A 498 -12.37 9.64 -4.02
C GLY A 498 -11.22 8.73 -3.61
N SER A 499 -11.17 7.48 -4.10
CA SER A 499 -10.13 6.51 -3.75
C SER A 499 -8.97 6.43 -4.76
N GLY A 500 -9.05 7.12 -5.89
CA GLY A 500 -7.99 7.13 -6.90
C GLY A 500 -8.21 8.15 -8.00
N SER A 501 -7.21 8.35 -8.86
CA SER A 501 -7.26 9.39 -9.89
C SER A 501 -7.56 8.89 -11.30
N THR A 502 -7.18 7.65 -11.67
CA THR A 502 -7.21 7.21 -13.07
C THR A 502 -8.16 6.04 -13.34
N GLY A 503 -8.69 5.39 -12.30
CA GLY A 503 -9.45 4.15 -12.42
C GLY A 503 -8.63 2.96 -12.96
N LYS A 504 -7.30 3.06 -12.94
CA LYS A 504 -6.34 2.02 -13.31
C LYS A 504 -5.26 2.00 -12.25
N GLY A 505 -5.30 1.01 -11.39
CA GLY A 505 -4.45 0.94 -10.21
C GLY A 505 -3.29 -0.03 -10.33
N GLY A 506 -2.52 -0.13 -9.25
CA GLY A 506 -1.46 -1.11 -9.07
C GLY A 506 -1.96 -2.54 -9.20
N CYS A 507 -1.07 -3.51 -9.25
CA CYS A 507 -1.35 -4.94 -9.43
C CYS A 507 -2.04 -5.30 -10.76
N GLY A 508 -2.40 -4.31 -11.59
CA GLY A 508 -3.18 -4.48 -12.82
C GLY A 508 -2.39 -4.28 -14.11
N PRO A 509 -2.95 -4.71 -15.25
CA PRO A 509 -2.26 -4.74 -16.54
C PRO A 509 -2.05 -3.36 -17.17
N TYR A 510 -2.68 -2.33 -16.65
CA TYR A 510 -2.61 -0.97 -17.22
C TYR A 510 -1.72 -0.02 -16.41
N TYR A 511 -1.05 -0.52 -15.37
CA TYR A 511 -0.36 0.37 -14.42
C TYR A 511 0.92 0.95 -15.01
N VAL A 512 1.79 0.11 -15.59
CA VAL A 512 3.10 0.55 -16.14
C VAL A 512 2.93 1.58 -17.27
N ALA A 513 1.92 1.42 -18.12
CA ALA A 513 1.66 2.34 -19.23
C ALA A 513 1.38 3.78 -18.77
N GLN A 514 0.86 3.98 -17.55
CA GLN A 514 0.56 5.31 -17.02
C GLN A 514 1.81 6.15 -16.71
N PHE A 515 2.97 5.53 -16.60
CA PHE A 515 4.27 6.20 -16.41
C PHE A 515 4.94 6.61 -17.73
N MET A 516 4.24 6.46 -18.84
CA MET A 516 4.72 6.73 -20.18
C MET A 516 3.70 7.54 -20.98
N ARG A 517 4.18 8.21 -22.02
CA ARG A 517 3.38 8.97 -22.98
C ARG A 517 3.62 8.47 -24.39
N GLU A 518 2.57 8.48 -25.19
CA GLU A 518 2.54 8.00 -26.56
C GLU A 518 3.31 8.91 -27.52
N GLN A 519 4.06 8.30 -28.44
CA GLN A 519 4.69 8.97 -29.56
C GLN A 519 4.41 8.21 -30.85
N SER A 520 3.61 8.79 -31.75
CA SER A 520 3.42 8.25 -33.09
C SER A 520 4.63 8.59 -33.97
N ARG A 521 5.10 7.58 -34.73
CA ARG A 521 6.24 7.70 -35.65
C ARG A 521 5.83 7.18 -37.02
N THR A 522 6.04 8.01 -38.05
CA THR A 522 5.85 7.63 -39.47
C THR A 522 7.18 7.74 -40.22
N VAL A 523 7.55 6.69 -40.91
CA VAL A 523 8.72 6.64 -41.80
C VAL A 523 8.19 6.38 -43.22
N ILE A 524 8.57 7.20 -44.16
CA ILE A 524 8.35 6.95 -45.58
C ILE A 524 9.53 6.13 -46.07
N GLU A 525 9.26 4.94 -46.58
CA GLU A 525 10.25 4.04 -47.16
C GLU A 525 10.25 4.24 -48.68
N ASP A 526 11.42 4.37 -49.30
CA ASP A 526 11.53 4.47 -50.76
C ASP A 526 10.88 3.22 -51.39
N ALA A 527 10.09 3.44 -52.44
CA ALA A 527 9.52 2.37 -53.24
C ALA A 527 10.70 1.61 -53.92
N THR A 528 11.07 0.47 -53.36
CA THR A 528 12.07 -0.44 -53.99
C THR A 528 11.46 -1.16 -55.17
#